data_65c1a4e4897ff5093acbe17163b895fb
#
_entry.id   65c1a4e4897ff5093acbe17163b895fb
#
_cell.length_a   1.000
_cell.length_b   1.000
_cell.length_c   1.000
_cell.angle_alpha   90.00
_cell.angle_beta   90.00
_cell.angle_gamma   90.00
#
_symmetry.space_group_name_H-M   'P 1'
#
loop_
_entity.id
_entity.type
_entity.pdbx_description
1 polymer ?
#
loop_
_entity_poly.entity_id
_entity_poly.type
_entity_poly.pdbx_seq_one_letter_code
_entity_poly.pdbx_strand_id
1 'polypeptide(L)'
;MFKYASRRLLSSTAKSPPGLLEDLKLRGLIAQVAQPEQWLHEKLSQGHKIKLYCGADPTAKSLHLGNVVPLMILLNFYVKGHDVFALVGGATGRVGDPSGRTTERQGMSDDSRLDNVDRIQQQFTRFFENRWKNYQTRFPQISPR
;
A
#
# COMPACT_ATOMS: atom_id res chain seq x y z
N MET A 1 -11.72 -11.49 53.16
CA MET A 1 -12.50 -12.46 52.40
C MET A 1 -13.05 -11.78 51.17
N PHE A 2 -12.28 -11.76 50.05
CA PHE A 2 -12.66 -11.08 48.84
C PHE A 2 -13.39 -12.05 47.90
N LYS A 3 -14.65 -11.74 47.59
CA LYS A 3 -15.44 -12.49 46.59
C LYS A 3 -15.04 -12.01 45.18
N TYR A 4 -14.40 -12.88 44.39
CA TYR A 4 -14.22 -12.67 42.95
C TYR A 4 -15.58 -12.86 42.27
N ALA A 5 -16.08 -11.77 41.67
CA ALA A 5 -17.25 -11.83 40.81
C ALA A 5 -16.84 -12.50 39.48
N SER A 6 -17.50 -13.60 39.17
CA SER A 6 -17.41 -14.33 37.91
C SER A 6 -17.72 -13.39 36.75
N ARG A 7 -16.73 -13.07 35.90
CA ARG A 7 -16.94 -12.41 34.63
C ARG A 7 -17.76 -13.35 33.74
N ARG A 8 -18.99 -13.00 33.49
CA ARG A 8 -19.75 -13.58 32.37
C ARG A 8 -18.97 -13.41 31.10
N LEU A 9 -18.52 -14.49 30.49
CA LEU A 9 -18.10 -14.55 29.10
C LEU A 9 -19.33 -14.20 28.27
N LEU A 10 -19.38 -12.94 27.80
CA LEU A 10 -20.27 -12.55 26.73
C LEU A 10 -19.79 -13.35 25.51
N SER A 11 -20.60 -14.31 25.09
CA SER A 11 -20.45 -14.97 23.78
C SER A 11 -20.61 -13.89 22.72
N SER A 12 -19.49 -13.25 22.40
CA SER A 12 -19.35 -12.42 21.21
C SER A 12 -19.35 -13.40 20.05
N THR A 13 -20.39 -13.38 19.24
CA THR A 13 -20.36 -13.86 17.86
C THR A 13 -19.44 -12.90 17.08
N ALA A 14 -18.15 -12.97 17.37
CA ALA A 14 -17.16 -12.20 16.64
C ALA A 14 -17.20 -12.70 15.19
N LYS A 15 -17.81 -11.90 14.29
CA LYS A 15 -17.63 -12.10 12.86
C LYS A 15 -16.14 -12.28 12.60
N SER A 16 -15.79 -13.29 11.80
CA SER A 16 -14.41 -13.43 11.30
C SER A 16 -13.93 -12.08 10.78
N PRO A 17 -12.65 -11.70 11.02
CA PRO A 17 -12.13 -10.44 10.54
C PRO A 17 -12.36 -10.35 9.02
N PRO A 18 -12.69 -9.16 8.50
CA PRO A 18 -12.92 -8.97 7.07
C PRO A 18 -11.69 -9.42 6.26
N GLY A 19 -11.92 -9.95 5.07
CA GLY A 19 -10.87 -10.24 4.11
C GLY A 19 -10.07 -8.98 3.76
N LEU A 20 -8.91 -9.16 3.15
CA LEU A 20 -8.03 -8.03 2.83
C LEU A 20 -8.72 -6.96 1.97
N LEU A 21 -9.46 -7.38 0.92
CA LEU A 21 -10.18 -6.45 0.04
C LEU A 21 -11.32 -5.73 0.76
N GLU A 22 -12.08 -6.46 1.56
CA GLU A 22 -13.18 -5.90 2.35
C GLU A 22 -12.67 -4.86 3.35
N ASP A 23 -11.56 -5.16 4.05
CA ASP A 23 -10.95 -4.21 4.99
C ASP A 23 -10.51 -2.93 4.26
N LEU A 24 -9.85 -3.05 3.12
CA LEU A 24 -9.39 -1.90 2.33
C LEU A 24 -10.57 -1.07 1.79
N LYS A 25 -11.66 -1.72 1.36
CA LYS A 25 -12.90 -1.05 0.93
C LYS A 25 -13.59 -0.33 2.09
N LEU A 26 -13.74 -0.98 3.23
CA LEU A 26 -14.35 -0.40 4.44
C LEU A 26 -13.59 0.84 4.92
N ARG A 27 -12.27 0.85 4.74
CA ARG A 27 -11.40 2.00 5.07
C ARG A 27 -11.36 3.07 3.97
N GLY A 28 -12.08 2.90 2.88
CA GLY A 28 -12.12 3.85 1.77
C GLY A 28 -10.84 3.92 0.94
N LEU A 29 -9.96 2.92 1.04
CA LEU A 29 -8.70 2.89 0.29
C LEU A 29 -8.89 2.40 -1.15
N ILE A 30 -9.97 1.67 -1.44
CA ILE A 30 -10.31 1.15 -2.76
C ILE A 30 -11.64 1.76 -3.20
N ALA A 31 -11.61 2.58 -4.25
CA ALA A 31 -12.80 3.14 -4.85
C ALA A 31 -13.41 2.19 -5.89
N GLN A 32 -12.58 1.51 -6.67
CA GLN A 32 -13.00 0.63 -7.74
C GLN A 32 -11.97 -0.47 -7.96
N VAL A 33 -12.45 -1.65 -8.34
CA VAL A 33 -11.63 -2.79 -8.75
C VAL A 33 -11.97 -3.13 -10.20
N ALA A 34 -10.95 -3.47 -11.00
CA ALA A 34 -11.16 -3.94 -12.37
C ALA A 34 -11.99 -5.24 -12.39
N GLN A 35 -12.82 -5.38 -13.43
CA GLN A 35 -13.65 -6.56 -13.58
C GLN A 35 -12.90 -7.69 -14.31
N PRO A 36 -13.14 -8.97 -13.95
CA PRO A 36 -14.04 -9.42 -12.89
C PRO A 36 -13.38 -9.35 -11.49
N GLU A 37 -13.92 -8.53 -10.59
CA GLU A 37 -13.43 -8.40 -9.21
C GLU A 37 -13.43 -9.73 -8.46
N GLN A 38 -14.40 -10.59 -8.73
CA GLN A 38 -14.55 -11.90 -8.10
C GLN A 38 -13.30 -12.75 -8.26
N TRP A 39 -12.61 -12.67 -9.40
CA TRP A 39 -11.36 -13.40 -9.62
C TRP A 39 -10.30 -13.07 -8.56
N LEU A 40 -10.10 -11.78 -8.26
CA LEU A 40 -9.13 -11.34 -7.26
C LEU A 40 -9.54 -11.80 -5.85
N HIS A 41 -10.84 -11.69 -5.53
CA HIS A 41 -11.39 -12.15 -4.26
C HIS A 41 -11.17 -13.65 -4.06
N GLU A 42 -11.45 -14.48 -5.06
CA GLU A 42 -11.24 -15.93 -5.03
C GLU A 42 -9.77 -16.28 -4.84
N LYS A 43 -8.86 -15.63 -5.57
CA LYS A 43 -7.41 -15.87 -5.44
C LYS A 43 -6.92 -15.56 -4.03
N LEU A 44 -7.35 -14.44 -3.45
CA LEU A 44 -6.98 -14.06 -2.09
C LEU A 44 -7.56 -15.01 -1.03
N SER A 45 -8.82 -15.43 -1.18
CA SER A 45 -9.48 -16.37 -0.26
C SER A 45 -8.85 -17.77 -0.30
N GLN A 46 -8.35 -18.20 -1.46
CA GLN A 46 -7.62 -19.45 -1.63
C GLN A 46 -6.16 -19.37 -1.14
N GLY A 47 -5.73 -18.22 -0.64
CA GLY A 47 -4.36 -18.02 -0.14
C GLY A 47 -3.29 -17.87 -1.24
N HIS A 48 -3.69 -17.59 -2.47
CA HIS A 48 -2.73 -17.35 -3.54
C HIS A 48 -1.92 -16.08 -3.30
N LYS A 49 -0.62 -16.16 -3.56
CA LYS A 49 0.27 -15.01 -3.51
C LYS A 49 0.03 -14.13 -4.75
N ILE A 50 -0.29 -12.87 -4.52
CA ILE A 50 -0.54 -11.89 -5.58
C ILE A 50 0.70 -11.02 -5.76
N LYS A 51 0.98 -10.63 -7.00
CA LYS A 51 1.98 -9.61 -7.35
C LYS A 51 1.25 -8.34 -7.76
N LEU A 52 1.61 -7.23 -7.16
CA LEU A 52 1.02 -5.94 -7.48
C LEU A 52 2.06 -4.82 -7.45
N TYR A 53 1.78 -3.77 -8.19
CA TYR A 53 2.65 -2.60 -8.24
C TYR A 53 1.85 -1.30 -8.24
N CYS A 54 2.50 -0.22 -7.82
CA CYS A 54 2.07 1.14 -8.15
C CYS A 54 3.30 1.99 -8.46
N GLY A 55 3.09 3.03 -9.27
CA GLY A 55 4.13 3.96 -9.68
C GLY A 55 3.89 5.37 -9.14
N ALA A 56 4.99 6.13 -9.02
CA ALA A 56 4.96 7.57 -8.84
C ALA A 56 5.90 8.23 -9.83
N ASP A 57 5.44 9.32 -10.46
CA ASP A 57 6.27 10.10 -11.36
C ASP A 57 7.20 11.03 -10.57
N PRO A 58 8.48 11.15 -10.96
CA PRO A 58 9.46 11.99 -10.28
C PRO A 58 9.30 13.47 -10.64
N THR A 59 8.10 13.99 -10.56
CA THR A 59 7.76 15.39 -10.92
C THR A 59 8.05 16.39 -9.80
N ALA A 60 8.45 15.90 -8.63
CA ALA A 60 8.80 16.70 -7.45
C ALA A 60 9.87 15.99 -6.61
N LYS A 61 10.54 16.74 -5.73
CA LYS A 61 11.60 16.20 -4.83
C LYS A 61 11.07 15.28 -3.73
N SER A 62 9.78 15.23 -3.54
CA SER A 62 9.15 14.42 -2.49
C SER A 62 7.79 13.92 -2.89
N LEU A 63 7.39 12.79 -2.30
CA LEU A 63 6.03 12.31 -2.35
C LEU A 63 5.08 13.28 -1.64
N HIS A 64 3.89 13.43 -2.16
CA HIS A 64 2.79 14.14 -1.50
C HIS A 64 1.77 13.14 -0.95
N LEU A 65 0.82 13.62 -0.15
CA LEU A 65 -0.17 12.78 0.53
C LEU A 65 -0.96 11.88 -0.45
N GLY A 66 -1.26 12.37 -1.67
CA GLY A 66 -1.93 11.58 -2.70
C GLY A 66 -1.14 10.33 -3.14
N ASN A 67 0.20 10.37 -3.08
CA ASN A 67 1.02 9.20 -3.37
C ASN A 67 0.98 8.17 -2.22
N VAL A 68 0.69 8.61 -1.00
CA VAL A 68 0.67 7.72 0.18
C VAL A 68 -0.51 6.75 0.11
N VAL A 69 -1.65 7.16 -0.45
CA VAL A 69 -2.85 6.30 -0.53
C VAL A 69 -2.57 4.98 -1.26
N PRO A 70 -2.08 4.96 -2.52
CA PRO A 70 -1.72 3.70 -3.19
C PRO A 70 -0.59 2.95 -2.48
N LEU A 71 0.37 3.65 -1.85
CA LEU A 71 1.40 2.98 -1.03
C LEU A 71 0.82 2.28 0.19
N MET A 72 -0.23 2.82 0.80
CA MET A 72 -0.95 2.16 1.89
C MET A 72 -1.64 0.89 1.43
N ILE A 73 -2.17 0.84 0.20
CA ILE A 73 -2.70 -0.38 -0.39
C ILE A 73 -1.58 -1.42 -0.53
N LEU A 74 -0.46 -1.05 -1.20
CA LEU A 74 0.69 -1.95 -1.34
C LEU A 74 1.18 -2.47 0.02
N LEU A 75 1.26 -1.60 1.02
CA LEU A 75 1.70 -1.98 2.36
C LEU A 75 0.79 -3.04 3.01
N ASN A 76 -0.54 -2.91 2.86
CA ASN A 76 -1.47 -3.89 3.40
C ASN A 76 -1.31 -5.26 2.73
N PHE A 77 -1.04 -5.29 1.42
CA PHE A 77 -0.70 -6.53 0.71
C PHE A 77 0.66 -7.08 1.16
N TYR A 78 1.67 -6.21 1.29
CA TYR A 78 3.02 -6.59 1.73
C TYR A 78 3.02 -7.29 3.10
N VAL A 79 2.37 -6.70 4.10
CA VAL A 79 2.31 -7.30 5.45
C VAL A 79 1.48 -8.59 5.52
N LYS A 80 0.68 -8.86 4.51
CA LYS A 80 -0.05 -10.14 4.34
C LYS A 80 0.74 -11.17 3.54
N GLY A 81 1.97 -10.86 3.12
CA GLY A 81 2.89 -11.78 2.46
C GLY A 81 2.78 -11.83 0.93
N HIS A 82 2.12 -10.84 0.32
CA HIS A 82 2.09 -10.69 -1.13
C HIS A 82 3.33 -9.96 -1.66
N ASP A 83 3.63 -10.12 -2.96
CA ASP A 83 4.75 -9.44 -3.62
C ASP A 83 4.32 -8.05 -4.08
N VAL A 84 5.04 -7.01 -3.64
CA VAL A 84 4.74 -5.64 -4.00
C VAL A 84 5.93 -4.95 -4.65
N PHE A 85 5.66 -4.10 -5.63
CA PHE A 85 6.64 -3.33 -6.35
C PHE A 85 6.25 -1.85 -6.34
N ALA A 86 7.07 -1.01 -5.72
CA ALA A 86 6.95 0.44 -5.81
C ALA A 86 7.87 0.94 -6.93
N LEU A 87 7.27 1.53 -7.96
CA LEU A 87 7.99 1.99 -9.15
C LEU A 87 8.21 3.50 -9.12
N VAL A 88 9.35 3.95 -9.59
CA VAL A 88 9.60 5.37 -9.89
C VAL A 88 9.68 5.54 -11.40
N GLY A 89 8.85 6.41 -11.96
CA GLY A 89 8.74 6.65 -13.39
C GLY A 89 9.97 7.36 -13.98
N GLY A 90 10.98 6.60 -14.38
CA GLY A 90 12.17 7.17 -15.00
C GLY A 90 11.92 7.83 -16.36
N ALA A 91 11.12 7.19 -17.23
CA ALA A 91 10.80 7.67 -18.58
C ALA A 91 9.65 8.70 -18.58
N THR A 92 8.62 8.48 -17.76
CA THR A 92 7.41 9.33 -17.71
C THR A 92 7.71 10.74 -17.25
N GLY A 93 8.70 10.93 -16.37
CA GLY A 93 9.20 12.25 -15.99
C GLY A 93 9.86 13.03 -17.12
N ARG A 94 10.22 12.36 -18.24
CA ARG A 94 10.83 12.97 -19.44
C ARG A 94 9.78 13.42 -20.45
N VAL A 95 8.68 12.65 -20.57
CA VAL A 95 7.66 12.86 -21.61
C VAL A 95 6.55 13.81 -21.14
N GLY A 96 6.48 14.11 -19.82
CA GLY A 96 5.43 14.98 -19.27
C GLY A 96 4.05 14.39 -19.50
N ASP A 97 3.65 13.42 -18.67
CA ASP A 97 2.32 12.81 -18.75
C ASP A 97 1.22 13.89 -18.71
N PRO A 98 0.38 14.02 -19.77
CA PRO A 98 -0.70 15.00 -19.83
C PRO A 98 -1.94 14.57 -19.01
N SER A 99 -1.90 13.44 -18.29
CA SER A 99 -3.08 12.92 -17.59
C SER A 99 -3.68 13.97 -16.64
N GLY A 100 -4.87 14.43 -17.01
CA GLY A 100 -5.68 15.40 -16.26
C GLY A 100 -5.37 16.89 -16.47
N ARG A 101 -4.57 17.28 -17.50
CA ARG A 101 -4.29 18.69 -17.83
C ARG A 101 -4.26 18.93 -19.33
N THR A 102 -4.66 20.14 -19.73
CA THR A 102 -4.73 20.59 -21.15
C THR A 102 -3.39 21.16 -21.68
N THR A 103 -2.35 21.29 -20.85
CA THR A 103 -1.05 21.86 -21.22
C THR A 103 0.08 20.91 -20.87
N GLU A 104 1.00 20.71 -21.81
CA GLU A 104 2.27 20.03 -21.59
C GLU A 104 3.06 20.71 -20.46
N ARG A 105 3.60 19.90 -19.55
CA ARG A 105 4.56 20.41 -18.56
C ARG A 105 5.85 20.78 -19.27
N GLN A 106 6.41 21.94 -18.97
CA GLN A 106 7.78 22.26 -19.34
C GLN A 106 8.70 21.13 -18.86
N GLY A 107 9.49 20.58 -19.78
CA GLY A 107 10.39 19.47 -19.51
C GLY A 107 11.35 19.81 -18.37
N MET A 108 11.42 18.96 -17.39
CA MET A 108 12.43 19.06 -16.32
C MET A 108 13.80 18.69 -16.89
N SER A 109 14.87 19.35 -16.42
CA SER A 109 16.22 18.95 -16.79
C SER A 109 16.51 17.52 -16.34
N ASP A 110 17.30 16.79 -17.11
CA ASP A 110 17.63 15.39 -16.79
C ASP A 110 18.27 15.25 -15.41
N ASP A 111 19.14 16.18 -15.00
CA ASP A 111 19.75 16.18 -13.66
C ASP A 111 18.73 16.33 -12.54
N SER A 112 17.80 17.29 -12.69
CA SER A 112 16.73 17.47 -11.70
C SER A 112 15.80 16.25 -11.61
N ARG A 113 15.55 15.61 -12.74
CA ARG A 113 14.75 14.38 -12.80
C ARG A 113 15.43 13.21 -12.10
N LEU A 114 16.74 13.02 -12.35
CA LEU A 114 17.51 11.95 -11.69
C LEU A 114 17.60 12.15 -10.17
N ASP A 115 17.82 13.40 -9.71
CA ASP A 115 17.77 13.73 -8.28
C ASP A 115 16.41 13.41 -7.67
N ASN A 116 15.31 13.73 -8.36
CA ASN A 116 13.97 13.40 -7.89
C ASN A 116 13.72 11.88 -7.84
N VAL A 117 14.19 11.12 -8.86
CA VAL A 117 14.09 9.65 -8.88
C VAL A 117 14.74 9.06 -7.63
N ASP A 118 16.00 9.46 -7.35
CA ASP A 118 16.74 8.96 -6.19
C ASP A 118 16.04 9.30 -4.88
N ARG A 119 15.58 10.54 -4.71
CA ARG A 119 14.86 10.99 -3.51
C ARG A 119 13.56 10.23 -3.29
N ILE A 120 12.78 9.99 -4.34
CA ILE A 120 11.51 9.25 -4.23
C ILE A 120 11.79 7.78 -3.91
N GLN A 121 12.82 7.19 -4.53
CA GLN A 121 13.24 5.82 -4.23
C GLN A 121 13.65 5.65 -2.76
N GLN A 122 14.43 6.60 -2.22
CA GLN A 122 14.77 6.61 -0.79
C GLN A 122 13.53 6.74 0.11
N GLN A 123 12.55 7.56 -0.29
CA GLN A 123 11.30 7.70 0.47
C GLN A 123 10.46 6.42 0.45
N PHE A 124 10.38 5.72 -0.68
CA PHE A 124 9.75 4.40 -0.76
C PHE A 124 10.43 3.39 0.17
N THR A 125 11.76 3.30 0.11
CA THR A 125 12.53 2.41 0.97
C THR A 125 12.23 2.67 2.45
N ARG A 126 12.35 3.92 2.89
CA ARG A 126 12.04 4.32 4.28
C ARG A 126 10.59 4.02 4.67
N PHE A 127 9.65 4.22 3.76
CA PHE A 127 8.23 3.95 4.02
C PHE A 127 8.00 2.47 4.34
N PHE A 128 8.51 1.55 3.52
CA PHE A 128 8.31 0.12 3.72
C PHE A 128 9.13 -0.41 4.91
N GLU A 129 10.39 -0.02 5.06
CA GLU A 129 11.25 -0.43 6.18
C GLU A 129 10.69 0.00 7.54
N ASN A 130 10.30 1.26 7.68
CA ASN A 130 9.75 1.76 8.93
C ASN A 130 8.44 1.07 9.30
N ARG A 131 7.59 0.80 8.31
CA ARG A 131 6.32 0.12 8.55
C ARG A 131 6.53 -1.35 8.86
N TRP A 132 7.50 -2.00 8.21
CA TRP A 132 7.86 -3.37 8.53
C TRP A 132 8.39 -3.50 9.95
N LYS A 133 9.31 -2.64 10.37
CA LYS A 133 9.83 -2.58 11.76
C LYS A 133 8.68 -2.40 12.78
N ASN A 134 7.81 -1.44 12.55
CA ASN A 134 6.64 -1.21 13.42
C ASN A 134 5.69 -2.40 13.45
N TYR A 135 5.48 -3.07 12.30
CA TYR A 135 4.63 -4.25 12.21
C TYR A 135 5.23 -5.42 13.01
N GLN A 136 6.52 -5.70 12.86
CA GLN A 136 7.22 -6.73 13.62
C GLN A 136 7.18 -6.47 15.13
N THR A 137 7.37 -5.21 15.56
CA THR A 137 7.29 -4.84 16.97
C THR A 137 5.90 -5.13 17.55
N ARG A 138 4.85 -4.92 16.77
CA ARG A 138 3.46 -5.12 17.19
C ARG A 138 3.02 -6.57 17.08
N PHE A 139 3.61 -7.34 16.19
CA PHE A 139 3.29 -8.74 15.90
C PHE A 139 4.56 -9.58 15.77
N PRO A 140 5.30 -9.80 16.88
CA PRO A 140 6.63 -10.44 16.84
C PRO A 140 6.62 -11.90 16.37
N GLN A 141 5.45 -12.57 16.41
CA GLN A 141 5.28 -13.94 15.92
C GLN A 141 5.22 -14.05 14.39
N ILE A 142 5.18 -12.93 13.66
CA ILE A 142 5.14 -12.94 12.20
C ILE A 142 6.55 -12.74 11.66
N SER A 143 7.12 -13.83 11.13
CA SER A 143 8.40 -13.78 10.42
C SER A 143 8.22 -13.27 8.99
N PRO A 144 9.18 -12.51 8.42
CA PRO A 144 9.19 -12.24 6.99
C PRO A 144 9.33 -13.56 6.22
N ARG A 145 8.49 -13.78 5.24
CA ARG A 145 8.58 -14.90 4.31
C ARG A 145 9.41 -14.50 3.10
#